data_106a8583a31fd5c56d7d7d43997156e7
#
_entry.id   106a8583a31fd5c56d7d7d43997156e7
#
_cell.length_a   1.000
_cell.length_b   1.000
_cell.length_c   1.000
_cell.angle_alpha   90.00
_cell.angle_beta   90.00
_cell.angle_gamma   90.00
#
_symmetry.space_group_name_H-M   'P 1'
#
loop_
_entity.id
_entity.type
_entity.pdbx_description
1 polymer ?
#
loop_
_entity_poly.entity_id
_entity_poly.type
_entity_poly.pdbx_seq_one_letter_code
_entity_poly.pdbx_strand_id
1 'polypeptide(L)'
;MEDASLTTKGVVKLSSAVDSTSESLAATPKAVKAANDNANSRVPSNRKVNGKALTADITLTPKDIGTLNSVTMSFSGGAGWFKLATVTMPQASSIVYIALIGGAGYNVGSPHQAGISELVLRAGNGNPKGITGALWKRTAVGLTNFAWINTSGDAYDIYVEIGNYATRVNIHWDCTANATVSIYTSPTYSASKPSSVTDGVVYTMYSTHQKPTPLDIGALPTTGGTVSGPLSVTGGLTGSLNGNASTATKLQTARSIGGVVFDGSANINLPGVNTTALLQS
;
A
#
# COMPACT_ATOMS: atom_id res chain seq x y z
N MET A 1 -16.86 -85.63 8.12
CA MET A 1 -17.24 -84.33 7.47
C MET A 1 -15.92 -83.54 7.40
N GLU A 2 -15.48 -83.19 6.21
CA GLU A 2 -14.20 -82.52 5.99
C GLU A 2 -14.30 -81.02 6.35
N ASP A 3 -13.18 -80.44 6.75
CA ASP A 3 -13.08 -79.01 6.96
C ASP A 3 -13.11 -78.24 5.64
N ALA A 4 -13.75 -77.10 5.61
CA ALA A 4 -13.81 -76.24 4.43
C ALA A 4 -12.46 -75.62 4.15
N SER A 5 -12.09 -75.44 2.87
CA SER A 5 -10.94 -74.69 2.40
C SER A 5 -11.40 -73.72 1.29
N LEU A 6 -10.48 -72.91 0.73
CA LEU A 6 -10.80 -72.04 -0.40
C LEU A 6 -11.24 -72.79 -1.66
N THR A 7 -10.91 -74.12 -1.74
CA THR A 7 -11.22 -74.96 -2.90
C THR A 7 -12.18 -76.12 -2.59
N THR A 8 -12.43 -76.41 -1.31
CA THR A 8 -13.24 -77.57 -0.89
C THR A 8 -14.38 -77.15 0.00
N LYS A 9 -15.62 -77.60 -0.33
CA LYS A 9 -16.79 -77.42 0.53
C LYS A 9 -16.69 -78.30 1.77
N GLY A 10 -16.90 -77.74 2.95
CA GLY A 10 -16.87 -78.46 4.22
C GLY A 10 -17.46 -77.69 5.36
N VAL A 11 -17.20 -78.12 6.60
CA VAL A 11 -17.62 -77.44 7.82
C VAL A 11 -16.56 -76.44 8.20
N VAL A 12 -17.00 -75.21 8.53
CA VAL A 12 -16.09 -74.16 8.97
C VAL A 12 -16.46 -73.72 10.40
N LYS A 13 -15.44 -73.49 11.23
CA LYS A 13 -15.65 -72.88 12.55
C LYS A 13 -15.93 -71.40 12.43
N LEU A 14 -16.79 -70.89 13.22
CA LEU A 14 -17.13 -69.44 13.28
C LEU A 14 -16.24 -68.72 14.30
N SER A 15 -15.81 -67.52 13.94
CA SER A 15 -15.09 -66.62 14.83
C SER A 15 -15.75 -65.24 14.89
N SER A 16 -15.80 -64.66 16.08
CA SER A 16 -16.23 -63.27 16.30
C SER A 16 -15.04 -62.29 16.49
N ALA A 17 -13.82 -62.77 16.26
CA ALA A 17 -12.64 -61.90 16.25
C ALA A 17 -12.69 -60.92 15.07
N VAL A 18 -12.33 -59.65 15.28
CA VAL A 18 -12.33 -58.60 14.28
C VAL A 18 -10.94 -58.31 13.72
N ASP A 19 -9.90 -58.96 14.26
CA ASP A 19 -8.48 -58.83 13.97
C ASP A 19 -7.80 -60.16 13.57
N SER A 20 -8.58 -61.23 13.28
CA SER A 20 -8.06 -62.52 12.92
C SER A 20 -7.57 -62.53 11.46
N THR A 21 -6.40 -63.11 11.26
CA THR A 21 -5.78 -63.41 9.93
C THR A 21 -6.08 -64.84 9.48
N SER A 22 -6.92 -65.59 10.16
CA SER A 22 -7.19 -66.99 9.84
C SER A 22 -7.97 -67.13 8.54
N GLU A 23 -7.52 -67.96 7.64
CA GLU A 23 -8.22 -68.35 6.39
C GLU A 23 -9.14 -69.54 6.55
N SER A 24 -9.12 -70.20 7.72
CA SER A 24 -9.90 -71.39 8.04
C SER A 24 -11.13 -71.11 8.92
N LEU A 25 -11.36 -69.85 9.29
CA LEU A 25 -12.49 -69.45 10.12
C LEU A 25 -13.48 -68.56 9.33
N ALA A 26 -14.77 -68.74 9.52
CA ALA A 26 -15.75 -67.79 8.98
C ALA A 26 -16.14 -66.74 9.99
N ALA A 27 -16.28 -65.48 9.54
CA ALA A 27 -16.70 -64.39 10.42
C ALA A 27 -18.20 -64.56 10.83
N THR A 28 -18.45 -64.35 12.09
CA THR A 28 -19.85 -64.28 12.58
C THR A 28 -20.51 -62.95 12.20
N PRO A 29 -21.84 -62.87 12.15
CA PRO A 29 -22.55 -61.57 12.02
C PRO A 29 -22.11 -60.54 13.07
N LYS A 30 -21.70 -60.99 14.28
CA LYS A 30 -21.14 -60.12 15.32
C LYS A 30 -19.86 -59.48 14.92
N ALA A 31 -18.89 -60.24 14.33
CA ALA A 31 -17.63 -59.71 13.84
C ALA A 31 -17.84 -58.73 12.69
N VAL A 32 -18.74 -59.08 11.72
CA VAL A 32 -19.06 -58.21 10.61
C VAL A 32 -19.72 -56.92 11.08
N LYS A 33 -20.64 -57.02 12.05
CA LYS A 33 -21.26 -55.80 12.64
C LYS A 33 -20.23 -54.92 13.31
N ALA A 34 -19.31 -55.46 14.12
CA ALA A 34 -18.28 -54.69 14.81
C ALA A 34 -17.35 -53.99 13.80
N ALA A 35 -16.94 -54.66 12.69
CA ALA A 35 -16.17 -54.03 11.64
C ALA A 35 -16.92 -52.91 10.92
N ASN A 36 -18.21 -53.11 10.61
CA ASN A 36 -19.07 -52.11 10.01
C ASN A 36 -19.31 -50.91 10.93
N ASP A 37 -19.55 -51.11 12.22
CA ASP A 37 -19.72 -50.04 13.19
C ASP A 37 -18.41 -49.20 13.32
N ASN A 38 -17.24 -49.88 13.33
CA ASN A 38 -15.94 -49.19 13.32
C ASN A 38 -15.78 -48.36 12.04
N ALA A 39 -16.10 -48.91 10.88
CA ALA A 39 -16.03 -48.17 9.62
C ALA A 39 -16.94 -46.92 9.63
N ASN A 40 -18.18 -47.08 10.11
CA ASN A 40 -19.14 -45.97 10.20
C ASN A 40 -18.79 -44.93 11.25
N SER A 41 -18.02 -45.29 12.28
CA SER A 41 -17.58 -44.37 13.33
C SER A 41 -16.37 -43.48 12.92
N ARG A 42 -15.64 -43.80 11.86
CA ARG A 42 -14.40 -43.11 11.49
C ARG A 42 -14.67 -41.70 10.96
N VAL A 43 -15.09 -41.57 9.72
CA VAL A 43 -15.43 -40.28 9.09
C VAL A 43 -16.72 -40.44 8.30
N PRO A 44 -17.89 -40.14 8.90
CA PRO A 44 -19.15 -40.11 8.17
C PRO A 44 -19.04 -39.16 6.98
N SER A 45 -19.62 -39.55 5.83
CA SER A 45 -19.61 -38.76 4.61
C SER A 45 -20.30 -37.39 4.72
N ASN A 46 -21.10 -37.20 5.77
CA ASN A 46 -21.73 -35.90 6.06
C ASN A 46 -20.88 -34.95 6.89
N ARG A 47 -19.68 -35.38 7.37
CA ARG A 47 -18.75 -34.46 8.03
C ARG A 47 -18.24 -33.42 7.07
N LYS A 48 -17.95 -32.25 7.62
CA LYS A 48 -17.46 -31.11 6.86
C LYS A 48 -16.23 -30.52 7.54
N VAL A 49 -15.30 -29.97 6.72
CA VAL A 49 -14.23 -29.10 7.16
C VAL A 49 -14.49 -27.73 6.55
N ASN A 50 -14.68 -26.73 7.38
CA ASN A 50 -15.05 -25.37 6.96
C ASN A 50 -16.21 -25.33 5.94
N GLY A 51 -17.24 -26.14 6.20
CA GLY A 51 -18.43 -26.22 5.36
C GLY A 51 -18.32 -27.15 4.14
N LYS A 52 -17.14 -27.66 3.78
CA LYS A 52 -16.92 -28.59 2.66
C LYS A 52 -17.09 -30.04 3.11
N ALA A 53 -17.94 -30.79 2.43
CA ALA A 53 -18.17 -32.19 2.74
C ALA A 53 -16.95 -33.06 2.43
N LEU A 54 -16.68 -34.06 3.28
CA LEU A 54 -15.56 -35.00 3.12
C LEU A 54 -15.94 -36.22 2.28
N THR A 55 -16.62 -35.99 1.15
CA THR A 55 -17.03 -37.07 0.20
C THR A 55 -15.94 -37.40 -0.81
N ALA A 56 -14.95 -36.54 -0.95
CA ALA A 56 -13.77 -36.68 -1.81
C ALA A 56 -12.63 -35.80 -1.23
N ASP A 57 -11.49 -35.79 -1.90
CA ASP A 57 -10.43 -34.84 -1.57
C ASP A 57 -10.95 -33.42 -1.65
N ILE A 58 -10.59 -32.60 -0.66
CA ILE A 58 -10.99 -31.20 -0.59
C ILE A 58 -9.77 -30.27 -0.66
N THR A 59 -9.93 -29.17 -1.39
CA THR A 59 -8.98 -28.06 -1.38
C THR A 59 -9.59 -26.93 -0.58
N LEU A 60 -8.86 -26.47 0.45
CA LEU A 60 -9.22 -25.29 1.23
C LEU A 60 -8.47 -24.08 0.65
N THR A 61 -9.22 -23.04 0.33
CA THR A 61 -8.67 -21.75 -0.08
C THR A 61 -8.48 -20.84 1.14
N PRO A 62 -7.67 -19.78 1.07
CA PRO A 62 -7.58 -18.79 2.14
C PRO A 62 -8.93 -18.25 2.60
N LYS A 63 -9.87 -18.04 1.67
CA LYS A 63 -11.23 -17.61 1.97
C LYS A 63 -12.01 -18.65 2.80
N ASP A 64 -11.83 -19.94 2.54
CA ASP A 64 -12.47 -21.00 3.31
C ASP A 64 -11.99 -21.05 4.77
N ILE A 65 -10.77 -20.55 5.01
CA ILE A 65 -10.13 -20.54 6.33
C ILE A 65 -10.28 -19.17 7.03
N GLY A 66 -10.61 -18.12 6.27
CA GLY A 66 -10.71 -16.75 6.78
C GLY A 66 -9.34 -16.06 6.91
N THR A 67 -8.39 -16.40 6.04
CA THR A 67 -7.07 -15.77 5.98
C THR A 67 -6.91 -14.96 4.69
N LEU A 68 -5.92 -14.06 4.65
CA LEU A 68 -5.55 -13.32 3.45
C LEU A 68 -4.96 -14.27 2.40
N ASN A 69 -5.21 -13.96 1.13
CA ASN A 69 -4.45 -14.54 0.03
C ASN A 69 -3.05 -13.95 0.03
N SER A 70 -2.05 -14.70 -0.46
CA SER A 70 -0.69 -14.21 -0.58
C SER A 70 0.06 -14.81 -1.76
N VAL A 71 1.01 -14.04 -2.30
CA VAL A 71 1.98 -14.48 -3.30
C VAL A 71 3.25 -13.65 -3.18
N THR A 72 4.39 -14.28 -3.43
CA THR A 72 5.67 -13.56 -3.53
C THR A 72 6.02 -13.38 -4.99
N MET A 73 6.35 -12.16 -5.40
CA MET A 73 6.69 -11.81 -6.78
C MET A 73 7.80 -10.78 -6.84
N SER A 74 8.36 -10.58 -8.04
CA SER A 74 9.40 -9.59 -8.30
C SER A 74 8.97 -8.66 -9.44
N PHE A 75 9.38 -7.41 -9.35
CA PHE A 75 9.18 -6.39 -10.37
C PHE A 75 10.50 -6.17 -11.10
N SER A 76 10.60 -6.62 -12.34
CA SER A 76 11.83 -6.60 -13.14
C SER A 76 11.72 -5.56 -14.26
N GLY A 77 12.85 -4.97 -14.65
CA GLY A 77 12.93 -4.02 -15.78
C GLY A 77 13.33 -2.61 -15.39
N GLY A 78 13.39 -2.32 -14.10
CA GLY A 78 13.80 -1.01 -13.58
C GLY A 78 12.72 -0.34 -12.72
N ALA A 79 12.96 0.90 -12.34
CA ALA A 79 11.92 1.73 -11.72
C ALA A 79 10.90 2.16 -12.77
N GLY A 80 9.62 1.99 -12.48
CA GLY A 80 8.56 2.34 -13.41
C GLY A 80 7.21 1.71 -13.05
N TRP A 81 6.37 1.59 -14.06
CA TRP A 81 4.99 1.16 -13.94
C TRP A 81 4.80 -0.31 -14.30
N PHE A 82 3.92 -0.96 -13.56
CA PHE A 82 3.61 -2.37 -13.72
C PHE A 82 2.11 -2.59 -13.54
N LYS A 83 1.51 -3.45 -14.36
CA LYS A 83 0.18 -3.95 -14.11
C LYS A 83 0.23 -4.95 -12.96
N LEU A 84 -0.33 -4.59 -11.81
CA LEU A 84 -0.31 -5.43 -10.60
C LEU A 84 -1.42 -6.46 -10.60
N ALA A 85 -2.63 -6.04 -10.96
CA ALA A 85 -3.81 -6.88 -10.82
C ALA A 85 -4.90 -6.48 -11.82
N THR A 86 -5.81 -7.42 -12.10
CA THR A 86 -7.16 -7.11 -12.57
C THR A 86 -8.13 -7.40 -11.43
N VAL A 87 -9.02 -6.46 -11.14
CA VAL A 87 -10.07 -6.60 -10.13
C VAL A 87 -11.44 -6.49 -10.78
N THR A 88 -12.40 -7.29 -10.33
CA THR A 88 -13.81 -7.10 -10.67
C THR A 88 -14.51 -6.56 -9.43
N MET A 89 -15.09 -5.37 -9.55
CA MET A 89 -15.67 -4.63 -8.43
C MET A 89 -17.10 -4.19 -8.75
N PRO A 90 -18.10 -5.03 -8.52
CA PRO A 90 -19.51 -4.67 -8.70
C PRO A 90 -19.85 -3.38 -7.94
N GLN A 91 -20.70 -2.56 -8.57
CA GLN A 91 -21.13 -1.27 -8.04
C GLN A 91 -22.15 -1.43 -6.88
N ALA A 92 -21.79 -2.26 -5.94
CA ALA A 92 -22.56 -2.59 -4.73
C ALA A 92 -21.65 -2.54 -3.50
N SER A 93 -20.91 -1.42 -3.38
CA SER A 93 -19.95 -1.15 -2.29
C SER A 93 -18.87 -2.22 -2.13
N SER A 94 -18.46 -2.87 -3.23
CA SER A 94 -17.37 -3.84 -3.17
C SER A 94 -16.05 -3.18 -2.76
N ILE A 95 -15.23 -3.92 -2.01
CA ILE A 95 -13.94 -3.46 -1.51
C ILE A 95 -12.88 -4.46 -1.93
N VAL A 96 -11.71 -3.94 -2.31
CA VAL A 96 -10.47 -4.68 -2.53
C VAL A 96 -9.37 -4.07 -1.69
N TYR A 97 -8.61 -4.91 -1.01
CA TYR A 97 -7.41 -4.56 -0.26
C TYR A 97 -6.21 -5.33 -0.82
N ILE A 98 -5.12 -4.62 -1.11
CA ILE A 98 -3.86 -5.23 -1.57
C ILE A 98 -2.71 -4.58 -0.80
N ALA A 99 -1.95 -5.39 -0.05
CA ALA A 99 -0.74 -4.96 0.63
C ALA A 99 0.50 -5.45 -0.12
N LEU A 100 1.50 -4.58 -0.26
CA LEU A 100 2.82 -4.91 -0.75
C LEU A 100 3.81 -4.80 0.42
N ILE A 101 4.41 -5.92 0.79
CA ILE A 101 5.34 -6.06 1.91
C ILE A 101 6.71 -6.37 1.36
N GLY A 102 7.70 -5.56 1.69
CA GLY A 102 8.96 -5.46 1.00
C GLY A 102 8.93 -4.26 0.05
N GLY A 103 10.04 -3.93 -0.56
CA GLY A 103 10.11 -2.72 -1.36
C GLY A 103 11.23 -2.75 -2.39
N ALA A 104 11.45 -1.61 -3.00
CA ALA A 104 12.55 -1.39 -3.91
C ALA A 104 13.87 -1.27 -3.16
N GLY A 105 14.96 -1.60 -3.84
CA GLY A 105 16.31 -1.53 -3.31
C GLY A 105 16.94 -2.90 -3.10
N TYR A 106 18.24 -2.93 -3.01
CA TYR A 106 19.02 -4.17 -3.01
C TYR A 106 20.03 -4.26 -1.85
N ASN A 107 20.52 -3.13 -1.37
CA ASN A 107 21.58 -3.11 -0.36
C ASN A 107 21.03 -3.14 1.06
N VAL A 108 21.59 -4.02 1.90
CA VAL A 108 21.28 -4.07 3.32
C VAL A 108 21.51 -2.70 3.98
N GLY A 109 20.70 -2.36 4.96
CA GLY A 109 20.74 -1.05 5.64
C GLY A 109 19.83 0.02 5.02
N SER A 110 19.25 -0.23 3.83
CA SER A 110 18.24 0.64 3.26
C SER A 110 16.85 0.29 3.83
N PRO A 111 16.17 1.18 4.56
CA PRO A 111 14.83 0.93 5.09
C PRO A 111 13.78 0.73 4.00
N HIS A 112 14.08 1.11 2.76
CA HIS A 112 13.18 0.95 1.60
C HIS A 112 12.91 -0.51 1.26
N GLN A 113 13.84 -1.42 1.59
CA GLN A 113 13.69 -2.85 1.39
C GLN A 113 12.65 -3.46 2.33
N ALA A 114 12.44 -2.83 3.48
CA ALA A 114 11.42 -3.21 4.46
C ALA A 114 10.16 -2.34 4.33
N GLY A 115 9.77 -2.03 3.09
CA GLY A 115 8.63 -1.17 2.79
C GLY A 115 7.29 -1.84 3.09
N ILE A 116 6.31 -1.02 3.41
CA ILE A 116 4.90 -1.41 3.49
C ILE A 116 4.09 -0.38 2.72
N SER A 117 3.26 -0.86 1.79
CA SER A 117 2.29 -0.04 1.06
C SER A 117 0.98 -0.81 0.95
N GLU A 118 -0.13 -0.10 1.11
CA GLU A 118 -1.46 -0.69 1.16
C GLU A 118 -2.40 0.04 0.19
N LEU A 119 -2.99 -0.70 -0.73
CA LEU A 119 -4.01 -0.24 -1.66
C LEU A 119 -5.38 -0.60 -1.10
N VAL A 120 -6.26 0.39 -1.04
CA VAL A 120 -7.67 0.18 -0.75
C VAL A 120 -8.48 0.74 -1.91
N LEU A 121 -9.29 -0.12 -2.53
CA LEU A 121 -10.19 0.22 -3.63
C LEU A 121 -11.62 -0.01 -3.17
N ARG A 122 -12.51 0.88 -3.53
CA ARG A 122 -13.93 0.76 -3.23
C ARG A 122 -14.79 1.19 -4.41
N ALA A 123 -15.75 0.34 -4.79
CA ALA A 123 -16.81 0.72 -5.71
C ALA A 123 -17.94 1.45 -4.97
N GLY A 124 -18.63 2.33 -5.68
CA GLY A 124 -19.81 3.01 -5.19
C GLY A 124 -21.10 2.18 -5.41
N ASN A 125 -22.19 2.91 -5.67
CA ASN A 125 -23.51 2.36 -5.97
C ASN A 125 -23.85 2.39 -7.48
N GLY A 126 -22.86 2.74 -8.33
CA GLY A 126 -23.05 2.81 -9.79
C GLY A 126 -23.53 4.15 -10.33
N ASN A 127 -23.75 5.15 -9.47
CA ASN A 127 -24.15 6.50 -9.89
C ASN A 127 -23.35 7.59 -9.14
N PRO A 128 -22.25 8.11 -9.72
CA PRO A 128 -21.64 7.66 -10.96
C PRO A 128 -20.97 6.28 -10.82
N LYS A 129 -20.83 5.58 -11.94
CA LYS A 129 -20.09 4.33 -12.01
C LYS A 129 -18.59 4.59 -11.87
N GLY A 130 -17.89 3.72 -11.13
CA GLY A 130 -16.45 3.80 -10.97
C GLY A 130 -15.97 3.27 -9.62
N ILE A 131 -14.69 3.42 -9.39
CA ILE A 131 -14.07 3.08 -8.11
C ILE A 131 -13.30 4.29 -7.54
N THR A 132 -13.19 4.33 -6.24
CA THR A 132 -12.28 5.21 -5.51
C THR A 132 -11.13 4.38 -5.00
N GLY A 133 -9.89 4.88 -5.13
CA GLY A 133 -8.72 4.18 -4.68
C GLY A 133 -7.76 5.07 -3.91
N ALA A 134 -7.16 4.51 -2.88
CA ALA A 134 -6.12 5.15 -2.09
C ALA A 134 -4.94 4.21 -1.87
N LEU A 135 -3.72 4.76 -1.97
CA LEU A 135 -2.47 4.12 -1.59
C LEU A 135 -1.99 4.73 -0.27
N TRP A 136 -1.86 3.90 0.75
CA TRP A 136 -1.25 4.26 2.02
C TRP A 136 0.22 3.89 2.00
N LYS A 137 1.09 4.88 1.83
CA LYS A 137 2.54 4.70 1.73
C LYS A 137 3.18 4.93 3.08
N ARG A 138 3.59 3.84 3.77
CA ARG A 138 4.20 3.88 5.09
C ARG A 138 5.72 4.06 5.05
N THR A 139 6.35 3.83 3.90
CA THR A 139 7.77 4.04 3.67
C THR A 139 7.98 4.94 2.46
N ALA A 140 9.03 5.77 2.48
CA ALA A 140 9.27 6.81 1.49
C ALA A 140 9.46 6.29 0.07
N VAL A 141 9.98 5.07 -0.06
CA VAL A 141 10.36 4.48 -1.36
C VAL A 141 9.80 3.06 -1.43
N GLY A 142 9.61 2.55 -2.61
CA GLY A 142 9.00 1.28 -2.89
C GLY A 142 7.88 1.51 -3.87
N LEU A 143 6.66 1.34 -3.46
CA LEU A 143 5.49 1.70 -4.23
C LEU A 143 5.25 3.21 -4.10
N THR A 144 5.34 3.96 -5.19
CA THR A 144 5.28 5.43 -5.17
C THR A 144 3.93 5.98 -5.60
N ASN A 145 3.30 5.35 -6.59
CA ASN A 145 2.02 5.74 -7.13
C ASN A 145 1.20 4.52 -7.57
N PHE A 146 -0.08 4.72 -7.79
CA PHE A 146 -0.93 3.76 -8.48
C PHE A 146 -1.98 4.48 -9.32
N ALA A 147 -2.51 3.75 -10.28
CA ALA A 147 -3.54 4.22 -11.18
C ALA A 147 -4.38 3.02 -11.64
N TRP A 148 -5.55 3.28 -12.20
CA TRP A 148 -6.39 2.21 -12.76
C TRP A 148 -7.06 2.66 -14.05
N ILE A 149 -7.50 1.67 -14.82
CA ILE A 149 -8.35 1.87 -15.98
C ILE A 149 -9.52 0.89 -15.95
N ASN A 150 -10.72 1.35 -16.25
CA ASN A 150 -11.85 0.46 -16.46
C ASN A 150 -11.69 -0.23 -17.81
N THR A 151 -11.65 -1.54 -17.82
CA THR A 151 -11.45 -2.33 -19.03
C THR A 151 -12.78 -2.79 -19.65
N SER A 152 -13.72 -3.22 -18.82
CA SER A 152 -15.07 -3.58 -19.25
C SER A 152 -15.99 -3.77 -18.04
N GLY A 153 -17.24 -3.35 -18.14
CA GLY A 153 -18.19 -3.55 -17.06
C GLY A 153 -17.64 -3.07 -15.71
N ASP A 154 -17.53 -3.94 -14.72
CA ASP A 154 -17.00 -3.68 -13.39
C ASP A 154 -15.53 -4.14 -13.23
N ALA A 155 -14.85 -4.46 -14.34
CA ALA A 155 -13.46 -4.88 -14.34
C ALA A 155 -12.51 -3.68 -14.47
N TYR A 156 -11.45 -3.68 -13.67
CA TYR A 156 -10.42 -2.63 -13.65
C TYR A 156 -9.04 -3.27 -13.63
N ASP A 157 -8.15 -2.73 -14.48
CA ASP A 157 -6.72 -3.02 -14.39
C ASP A 157 -6.05 -2.03 -13.44
N ILE A 158 -5.29 -2.55 -12.50
CA ILE A 158 -4.59 -1.78 -11.48
C ILE A 158 -3.11 -1.75 -11.83
N TYR A 159 -2.57 -0.54 -11.93
CA TYR A 159 -1.17 -0.27 -12.20
C TYR A 159 -0.50 0.36 -11.00
N VAL A 160 0.74 0.01 -10.77
CA VAL A 160 1.57 0.55 -9.68
C VAL A 160 2.90 1.03 -10.21
N GLU A 161 3.40 2.12 -9.65
CA GLU A 161 4.75 2.61 -9.88
C GLU A 161 5.64 2.20 -8.72
N ILE A 162 6.66 1.41 -9.01
CA ILE A 162 7.56 0.87 -7.99
C ILE A 162 9.02 1.14 -8.35
N GLY A 163 9.86 1.29 -7.34
CA GLY A 163 11.28 1.56 -7.49
C GLY A 163 12.06 0.35 -8.01
N ASN A 164 13.33 0.61 -8.33
CA ASN A 164 14.24 -0.41 -8.88
C ASN A 164 14.59 -1.49 -7.85
N TYR A 165 14.88 -2.68 -8.33
CA TYR A 165 15.24 -3.86 -7.51
C TYR A 165 14.17 -4.28 -6.49
N ALA A 166 12.90 -4.15 -6.83
CA ALA A 166 11.79 -4.65 -6.02
C ALA A 166 11.63 -6.17 -6.21
N THR A 167 12.47 -6.93 -5.51
CA THR A 167 12.54 -8.39 -5.62
C THR A 167 11.90 -9.07 -4.41
N ARG A 168 11.23 -10.21 -4.65
CA ARG A 168 10.58 -11.01 -3.60
C ARG A 168 9.63 -10.20 -2.70
N VAL A 169 8.90 -9.27 -3.31
CA VAL A 169 7.84 -8.53 -2.63
C VAL A 169 6.70 -9.48 -2.32
N ASN A 170 6.27 -9.50 -1.08
CA ASN A 170 5.16 -10.34 -0.65
C ASN A 170 3.85 -9.54 -0.79
N ILE A 171 2.96 -10.04 -1.63
CA ILE A 171 1.66 -9.43 -1.90
C ILE A 171 0.61 -10.17 -1.10
N HIS A 172 -0.12 -9.45 -0.26
CA HIS A 172 -1.29 -9.96 0.44
C HIS A 172 -2.54 -9.24 -0.07
N TRP A 173 -3.66 -9.97 -0.21
CA TRP A 173 -4.90 -9.33 -0.64
C TRP A 173 -6.14 -10.02 -0.07
N ASP A 174 -7.21 -9.24 0.00
CA ASP A 174 -8.55 -9.70 0.29
C ASP A 174 -9.57 -8.83 -0.44
N CYS A 175 -10.81 -9.31 -0.52
CA CYS A 175 -11.90 -8.55 -1.12
C CYS A 175 -13.24 -8.99 -0.53
N THR A 176 -14.26 -8.14 -0.70
CA THR A 176 -15.64 -8.49 -0.38
C THR A 176 -16.11 -9.68 -1.21
N ALA A 177 -17.10 -10.41 -0.72
CA ALA A 177 -17.58 -11.66 -1.33
C ALA A 177 -18.06 -11.49 -2.78
N ASN A 178 -18.49 -10.28 -3.17
CA ASN A 178 -18.96 -9.95 -4.51
C ASN A 178 -17.85 -9.47 -5.45
N ALA A 179 -16.62 -9.29 -4.97
CA ALA A 179 -15.47 -8.86 -5.76
C ALA A 179 -14.49 -9.99 -6.05
N THR A 180 -13.61 -9.80 -7.04
CA THR A 180 -12.51 -10.71 -7.33
C THR A 180 -11.22 -9.94 -7.56
N VAL A 181 -10.09 -10.59 -7.26
CA VAL A 181 -8.74 -10.08 -7.49
C VAL A 181 -7.91 -11.14 -8.19
N SER A 182 -7.28 -10.77 -9.29
CA SER A 182 -6.31 -11.59 -10.02
C SER A 182 -4.97 -10.85 -10.05
N ILE A 183 -3.97 -11.35 -9.30
CA ILE A 183 -2.63 -10.77 -9.24
C ILE A 183 -1.79 -11.25 -10.42
N TYR A 184 -1.05 -10.35 -11.06
CA TYR A 184 -0.08 -10.66 -12.11
C TYR A 184 1.28 -10.98 -11.47
N THR A 185 1.62 -12.25 -11.39
CA THR A 185 2.87 -12.71 -10.74
C THR A 185 4.13 -12.46 -11.57
N SER A 186 3.96 -12.12 -12.86
CA SER A 186 5.03 -11.71 -13.78
C SER A 186 4.62 -10.42 -14.50
N PRO A 187 4.58 -9.28 -13.80
CA PRO A 187 4.06 -8.04 -14.35
C PRO A 187 4.98 -7.47 -15.42
N THR A 188 4.39 -6.90 -16.47
CA THR A 188 5.14 -6.26 -17.54
C THR A 188 5.58 -4.86 -17.13
N TYR A 189 6.86 -4.56 -17.35
CA TYR A 189 7.47 -3.25 -17.10
C TYR A 189 7.08 -2.22 -18.15
N SER A 190 6.86 -0.99 -17.72
CA SER A 190 6.77 0.20 -18.55
C SER A 190 7.51 1.37 -17.89
N ALA A 191 8.39 2.03 -18.62
CA ALA A 191 9.07 3.24 -18.13
C ALA A 191 8.11 4.42 -17.95
N SER A 192 6.97 4.39 -18.65
CA SER A 192 5.98 5.47 -18.63
C SER A 192 4.67 4.98 -18.03
N LYS A 193 3.95 5.89 -17.37
CA LYS A 193 2.59 5.64 -16.91
C LYS A 193 1.69 5.26 -18.10
N PRO A 194 0.86 4.22 -17.99
CA PRO A 194 -0.08 3.87 -19.04
C PRO A 194 -1.00 5.04 -19.39
N SER A 195 -1.37 5.15 -20.64
CA SER A 195 -2.31 6.18 -21.10
C SER A 195 -3.73 5.90 -20.62
N SER A 196 -4.53 6.94 -20.51
CA SER A 196 -5.97 6.85 -20.18
C SER A 196 -6.30 6.22 -18.83
N VAL A 197 -5.36 6.20 -17.90
CA VAL A 197 -5.59 5.76 -16.53
C VAL A 197 -6.15 6.90 -15.66
N THR A 198 -6.86 6.53 -14.60
CA THR A 198 -7.23 7.42 -13.51
C THR A 198 -6.19 7.29 -12.40
N ASP A 199 -5.63 8.41 -11.96
CA ASP A 199 -4.67 8.43 -10.86
C ASP A 199 -5.34 8.19 -9.52
N GLY A 200 -4.68 7.42 -8.67
CA GLY A 200 -5.09 7.20 -7.29
C GLY A 200 -4.57 8.29 -6.34
N VAL A 201 -5.24 8.40 -5.21
CA VAL A 201 -4.78 9.27 -4.12
C VAL A 201 -3.69 8.54 -3.35
N VAL A 202 -2.56 9.23 -3.10
CA VAL A 202 -1.44 8.69 -2.32
C VAL A 202 -1.34 9.41 -0.99
N TYR A 203 -1.49 8.67 0.10
CA TYR A 203 -1.27 9.15 1.46
C TYR A 203 0.13 8.76 1.92
N THR A 204 0.96 9.76 2.23
CA THR A 204 2.29 9.56 2.79
C THR A 204 2.23 9.67 4.31
N MET A 205 2.77 8.66 5.02
CA MET A 205 2.85 8.68 6.46
C MET A 205 4.20 9.24 6.90
N TYR A 206 4.19 10.35 7.61
CA TYR A 206 5.41 11.01 8.09
C TYR A 206 5.88 10.43 9.42
N SER A 207 7.19 10.43 9.63
CA SER A 207 7.86 9.94 10.83
C SER A 207 9.18 10.69 11.05
N THR A 208 9.92 10.35 12.09
CA THR A 208 11.28 10.87 12.30
C THR A 208 12.25 10.49 11.19
N HIS A 209 11.99 9.39 10.46
CA HIS A 209 12.78 8.91 9.32
C HIS A 209 12.24 9.36 7.96
N GLN A 210 10.99 9.77 7.91
CA GLN A 210 10.32 10.30 6.71
C GLN A 210 9.63 11.60 7.06
N LYS A 211 10.41 12.69 7.06
CA LYS A 211 9.92 14.03 7.40
C LYS A 211 9.14 14.62 6.23
N PRO A 212 8.11 15.45 6.49
CA PRO A 212 7.48 16.23 5.44
C PRO A 212 8.49 17.23 4.84
N THR A 213 8.32 17.52 3.56
CA THR A 213 9.03 18.62 2.93
C THR A 213 8.40 19.96 3.32
N PRO A 214 9.11 21.10 3.20
CA PRO A 214 8.50 22.41 3.41
C PRO A 214 7.24 22.63 2.56
N LEU A 215 7.21 22.11 1.34
CA LEU A 215 6.04 22.19 0.45
C LEU A 215 4.83 21.46 1.03
N ASP A 216 5.04 20.27 1.62
CA ASP A 216 3.95 19.46 2.20
C ASP A 216 3.23 20.18 3.34
N ILE A 217 3.93 21.05 4.07
CA ILE A 217 3.41 21.78 5.23
C ILE A 217 3.22 23.28 4.96
N GLY A 218 3.40 23.73 3.71
CA GLY A 218 3.29 25.15 3.34
C GLY A 218 4.35 26.04 3.98
N ALA A 219 5.49 25.48 4.36
CA ALA A 219 6.60 26.22 4.96
C ALA A 219 7.58 26.74 3.90
N LEU A 220 8.29 27.82 4.24
CA LEU A 220 9.38 28.33 3.40
C LEU A 220 10.61 27.41 3.52
N PRO A 221 11.20 26.91 2.40
CA PRO A 221 12.44 26.16 2.44
C PRO A 221 13.61 26.96 3.01
N THR A 222 14.54 26.31 3.71
CA THR A 222 15.76 26.95 4.21
C THR A 222 16.69 27.45 3.11
N THR A 223 16.55 26.92 1.89
CA THR A 223 17.26 27.38 0.68
C THR A 223 16.67 28.66 0.08
N GLY A 224 15.59 29.19 0.66
CA GLY A 224 14.87 30.36 0.17
C GLY A 224 13.61 30.00 -0.61
N GLY A 225 12.81 30.99 -0.91
CA GLY A 225 11.58 30.88 -1.66
C GLY A 225 10.88 32.23 -1.77
N THR A 226 9.68 32.27 -2.36
CA THR A 226 8.90 33.48 -2.54
C THR A 226 7.73 33.49 -1.56
N VAL A 227 7.59 34.61 -0.84
CA VAL A 227 6.39 34.92 -0.06
C VAL A 227 5.57 35.95 -0.86
N SER A 228 4.40 35.53 -1.34
CA SER A 228 3.54 36.36 -2.20
C SER A 228 2.62 37.32 -1.43
N GLY A 229 2.57 37.18 -0.10
CA GLY A 229 1.76 38.02 0.78
C GLY A 229 2.60 38.88 1.72
N PRO A 230 1.96 39.70 2.58
CA PRO A 230 2.65 40.47 3.62
C PRO A 230 3.45 39.54 4.56
N LEU A 231 4.71 39.87 4.80
CA LEU A 231 5.56 39.18 5.75
C LEU A 231 5.78 40.06 7.00
N SER A 232 5.37 39.54 8.17
CA SER A 232 5.66 40.15 9.46
C SER A 232 6.76 39.36 10.17
N VAL A 233 7.88 40.03 10.50
CA VAL A 233 9.02 39.42 11.21
C VAL A 233 9.23 40.16 12.51
N THR A 234 8.78 39.60 13.63
CA THR A 234 8.84 40.25 14.96
C THR A 234 10.26 40.38 15.51
N GLY A 235 11.18 39.52 15.10
CA GLY A 235 12.60 39.55 15.51
C GLY A 235 13.53 40.34 14.59
N GLY A 236 12.98 41.00 13.57
CA GLY A 236 13.76 41.74 12.57
C GLY A 236 14.38 40.79 11.50
N LEU A 237 14.87 41.41 10.42
CA LEU A 237 15.62 40.74 9.34
C LEU A 237 17.09 41.00 9.48
N THR A 238 17.92 39.94 9.43
CA THR A 238 19.38 40.06 9.37
C THR A 238 19.81 39.69 7.95
N GLY A 239 20.46 40.63 7.29
CA GLY A 239 20.93 40.47 5.90
C GLY A 239 20.76 41.74 5.07
N SER A 240 21.05 41.64 3.77
CA SER A 240 20.88 42.73 2.82
C SER A 240 19.46 42.72 2.25
N LEU A 241 18.77 43.87 2.29
CA LEU A 241 17.51 44.07 1.57
C LEU A 241 17.82 44.55 0.16
N ASN A 242 17.47 43.78 -0.85
CA ASN A 242 17.53 44.19 -2.25
C ASN A 242 16.13 44.70 -2.66
N GLY A 243 15.95 46.00 -2.51
CA GLY A 243 14.67 46.67 -2.77
C GLY A 243 14.59 47.99 -2.00
N ASN A 244 13.45 48.67 -2.11
CA ASN A 244 13.19 49.91 -1.42
C ASN A 244 12.53 49.68 -0.06
N ALA A 245 13.08 50.19 1.01
CA ALA A 245 12.35 50.39 2.25
C ALA A 245 11.49 51.68 2.12
N SER A 246 10.20 51.60 2.24
CA SER A 246 9.28 52.76 2.17
C SER A 246 9.47 53.70 3.35
N THR A 247 9.96 53.20 4.49
CA THR A 247 10.28 53.97 5.68
C THR A 247 11.55 53.41 6.33
N ALA A 248 12.51 54.30 6.60
CA ALA A 248 13.67 54.01 7.44
C ALA A 248 13.80 55.13 8.48
N THR A 249 13.87 54.79 9.76
CA THR A 249 13.96 55.79 10.84
C THR A 249 15.28 56.57 10.79
N LYS A 250 16.37 55.89 10.43
CA LYS A 250 17.69 56.50 10.27
C LYS A 250 18.62 55.61 9.47
N LEU A 251 19.71 56.18 8.98
CA LEU A 251 20.81 55.48 8.37
C LEU A 251 21.60 54.70 9.43
N GLN A 252 21.97 53.45 9.15
CA GLN A 252 22.82 52.64 10.04
C GLN A 252 24.16 53.32 10.33
N THR A 253 24.75 53.97 9.33
CA THR A 253 25.96 54.74 9.47
C THR A 253 25.65 56.17 9.01
N ALA A 254 25.77 57.11 9.92
CA ALA A 254 25.59 58.51 9.60
C ALA A 254 26.56 58.98 8.51
N ARG A 255 26.12 59.89 7.65
CA ARG A 255 26.91 60.51 6.58
C ARG A 255 27.10 61.97 6.86
N SER A 256 28.12 62.54 6.30
CA SER A 256 28.31 63.99 6.40
C SER A 256 27.85 64.68 5.13
N ILE A 257 27.08 65.73 5.28
CA ILE A 257 26.60 66.61 4.21
C ILE A 257 27.10 68.01 4.54
N GLY A 258 27.98 68.59 3.70
CA GLY A 258 28.58 69.89 3.95
C GLY A 258 29.32 70.02 5.30
N GLY A 259 29.88 68.90 5.80
CA GLY A 259 30.56 68.84 7.09
C GLY A 259 29.64 68.59 8.30
N VAL A 260 28.32 68.55 8.10
CA VAL A 260 27.34 68.28 9.15
C VAL A 260 26.91 66.83 9.09
N VAL A 261 26.94 66.11 10.23
CA VAL A 261 26.54 64.68 10.33
C VAL A 261 25.03 64.59 10.16
N PHE A 262 24.63 63.67 9.26
CA PHE A 262 23.24 63.39 8.96
C PHE A 262 22.98 61.86 9.00
N ASP A 263 22.02 61.44 9.81
CA ASP A 263 21.59 60.06 9.89
C ASP A 263 20.11 59.84 9.48
N GLY A 264 19.40 60.91 9.08
CA GLY A 264 18.03 60.89 8.67
C GLY A 264 17.03 61.04 9.82
N SER A 265 17.45 61.08 11.08
CA SER A 265 16.55 61.19 12.26
C SER A 265 16.05 62.58 12.51
N ALA A 266 16.70 63.63 12.01
CA ALA A 266 16.33 65.02 12.18
C ALA A 266 16.76 65.91 11.01
N ASN A 267 16.15 67.09 10.89
CA ASN A 267 16.61 68.09 9.95
C ASN A 267 18.02 68.63 10.35
N ILE A 268 18.81 68.96 9.39
CA ILE A 268 20.14 69.56 9.60
C ILE A 268 20.22 70.94 8.97
N ASN A 269 20.95 71.83 9.58
CA ASN A 269 21.31 73.14 9.03
C ASN A 269 22.72 73.06 8.44
N LEU A 270 22.84 73.38 7.15
CA LEU A 270 24.16 73.38 6.48
C LEU A 270 24.83 74.74 6.66
N PRO A 271 26.06 74.80 7.18
CA PRO A 271 26.80 76.06 7.30
C PRO A 271 27.07 76.66 5.92
N GLY A 272 26.88 77.97 5.77
CA GLY A 272 27.13 78.71 4.53
C GLY A 272 26.00 78.72 3.49
N VAL A 273 24.88 78.04 3.69
CA VAL A 273 23.66 78.21 2.86
C VAL A 273 22.83 79.36 3.42
N ASN A 274 23.10 80.57 2.95
CA ASN A 274 22.26 81.72 3.32
C ASN A 274 21.07 81.81 2.36
N THR A 275 19.92 81.35 2.79
CA THR A 275 18.67 81.36 2.03
C THR A 275 18.10 82.78 1.85
N THR A 276 18.61 83.76 2.57
CA THR A 276 18.16 85.17 2.46
C THR A 276 18.81 85.89 1.29
N ALA A 277 19.97 85.39 0.77
CA ALA A 277 20.64 86.05 -0.34
C ALA A 277 20.04 85.71 -1.74
N LEU A 278 19.23 84.74 -1.85
CA LEU A 278 18.58 84.28 -3.13
C LEU A 278 17.25 84.99 -3.46
N LEU A 279 16.76 85.84 -2.57
CA LEU A 279 15.48 86.56 -2.79
C LEU A 279 15.71 88.09 -3.11
N GLN A 280 16.97 88.50 -3.42
CA GLN A 280 17.27 89.84 -3.79
C GLN A 280 18.01 89.97 -5.11
N SER A 281 17.62 89.20 -6.10
CA SER A 281 18.10 89.48 -7.49
C SER A 281 16.92 89.35 -8.46
#